data_4860b2f76d8c8c87d0e30ceb079e2cf8
#
_entry.id   4860b2f76d8c8c87d0e30ceb079e2cf8
#
_cell.length_a   1.000
_cell.length_b   1.000
_cell.length_c   1.000
_cell.angle_alpha   90.00
_cell.angle_beta   90.00
_cell.angle_gamma   90.00
#
_symmetry.space_group_name_H-M   'P 1'
#
loop_
_entity.id
_entity.type
_entity.pdbx_description
1 polymer ?
#
loop_
_entity_poly.entity_id
_entity_poly.type
_entity_poly.pdbx_seq_one_letter_code
_entity_poly.pdbx_strand_id
1 'polypeptide(L)'
;VSPVQIRRFKLDTGDHIKGISRMAKEGERFPSLIFVGEVNGEAPEKAYRRKKFDDLTPIYPTERIKLETEPNEYAMRMIDLISPIGKGQRGMIVAPPKVGKTTLIKKFANSITKNNPEIELIVLLIDERPEEVTDMKRSINGDVIYSTFDELPEHHVKVAEMVIERSKRLVEQGKDVVILLDSITRLAR
;
A
#
# COMPACT_ATOMS: atom_id res chain seq x y z
N VAL A 1 7.85 -20.21 3.62
CA VAL A 1 8.23 -20.49 2.22
C VAL A 1 9.64 -21.07 2.20
N SER A 2 9.87 -22.13 1.45
CA SER A 2 11.20 -22.75 1.39
C SER A 2 12.15 -21.97 0.47
N PRO A 3 13.49 -22.02 0.69
CA PRO A 3 14.46 -21.39 -0.20
C PRO A 3 14.35 -21.85 -1.67
N VAL A 4 13.94 -23.09 -1.88
CA VAL A 4 13.72 -23.66 -3.22
C VAL A 4 12.55 -22.96 -3.92
N GLN A 5 11.43 -22.75 -3.21
CA GLN A 5 10.27 -22.04 -3.75
C GLN A 5 10.58 -20.57 -4.03
N ILE A 6 11.33 -19.89 -3.13
CA ILE A 6 11.78 -18.52 -3.33
C ILE A 6 12.56 -18.40 -4.65
N ARG A 7 13.53 -19.27 -4.87
CA ARG A 7 14.33 -19.27 -6.10
C ARG A 7 13.51 -19.65 -7.34
N ARG A 8 12.65 -20.67 -7.23
CA ARG A 8 11.84 -21.17 -8.34
C ARG A 8 10.88 -20.11 -8.88
N PHE A 9 10.23 -19.37 -8.02
CA PHE A 9 9.23 -18.37 -8.39
C PHE A 9 9.76 -16.93 -8.35
N LYS A 10 11.07 -16.74 -8.12
CA LYS A 10 11.70 -15.41 -7.92
C LYS A 10 10.93 -14.53 -6.94
N LEU A 11 10.55 -15.13 -5.80
CA LEU A 11 9.83 -14.41 -4.76
C LEU A 11 10.77 -13.45 -4.05
N ASP A 12 10.22 -12.29 -3.72
CA ASP A 12 10.95 -11.26 -2.98
C ASP A 12 10.12 -10.75 -1.79
N THR A 13 10.74 -9.99 -0.89
CA THR A 13 10.02 -9.37 0.22
C THR A 13 8.89 -8.49 -0.30
N GLY A 14 7.72 -8.58 0.35
CA GLY A 14 6.51 -7.86 -0.08
C GLY A 14 5.58 -8.65 -1.01
N ASP A 15 6.00 -9.82 -1.53
CA ASP A 15 5.09 -10.67 -2.30
C ASP A 15 4.00 -11.28 -1.41
N HIS A 16 2.75 -11.16 -1.85
CA HIS A 16 1.61 -11.84 -1.26
C HIS A 16 1.43 -13.20 -1.92
N ILE A 17 1.55 -14.26 -1.13
CA ILE A 17 1.50 -15.63 -1.64
C ILE A 17 0.25 -16.33 -1.12
N LYS A 18 -0.54 -16.88 -2.04
CA LYS A 18 -1.66 -17.77 -1.72
C LYS A 18 -1.31 -19.20 -2.14
N GLY A 19 -1.52 -20.16 -1.24
CA GLY A 19 -1.13 -21.53 -1.51
C GLY A 19 -1.59 -22.49 -0.43
N ILE A 20 -1.16 -23.75 -0.55
CA ILE A 20 -1.48 -24.82 0.40
C ILE A 20 -0.31 -24.97 1.37
N SER A 21 -0.59 -24.89 2.66
CA SER A 21 0.38 -25.16 3.72
C SER A 21 0.05 -26.50 4.41
N ARG A 22 1.07 -27.15 4.96
CA ARG A 22 0.92 -28.26 5.88
C ARG A 22 1.21 -27.81 7.31
N MET A 23 0.62 -28.49 8.28
CA MET A 23 0.95 -28.29 9.68
C MET A 23 2.46 -28.49 9.95
N ALA A 24 2.98 -27.78 10.91
CA ALA A 24 4.35 -27.96 11.38
C ALA A 24 4.53 -29.40 11.91
N LYS A 25 5.62 -30.05 11.52
CA LYS A 25 6.01 -31.36 12.09
C LYS A 25 6.70 -31.14 13.43
N GLU A 26 6.85 -32.22 14.18
CA GLU A 26 7.61 -32.23 15.43
C GLU A 26 9.04 -31.69 15.19
N GLY A 27 9.42 -30.62 15.89
CA GLY A 27 10.69 -29.89 15.69
C GLY A 27 10.66 -28.74 14.70
N GLU A 28 9.57 -28.52 13.94
CA GLU A 28 9.40 -27.35 13.08
C GLU A 28 8.67 -26.22 13.82
N ARG A 29 9.21 -25.02 13.76
CA ARG A 29 8.64 -23.84 14.44
C ARG A 29 7.41 -23.26 13.73
N PHE A 30 7.27 -23.47 12.42
CA PHE A 30 6.21 -22.88 11.60
C PHE A 30 5.65 -23.87 10.55
N PRO A 31 4.38 -23.72 10.16
CA PRO A 31 3.82 -24.44 9.01
C PRO A 31 4.64 -24.21 7.74
N SER A 32 4.75 -25.25 6.92
CA SER A 32 5.50 -25.18 5.67
C SER A 32 4.57 -25.05 4.48
N LEU A 33 4.83 -24.11 3.58
CA LEU A 33 4.10 -23.97 2.32
C LEU A 33 4.48 -25.13 1.39
N ILE A 34 3.49 -25.93 0.96
CA ILE A 34 3.69 -27.07 0.06
C ILE A 34 3.54 -26.65 -1.39
N PHE A 35 2.53 -25.85 -1.68
CA PHE A 35 2.18 -25.44 -3.03
C PHE A 35 1.93 -23.94 -3.10
N VAL A 36 2.48 -23.28 -4.12
CA VAL A 36 2.23 -21.87 -4.45
C VAL A 36 1.19 -21.84 -5.55
N GLY A 37 0.00 -21.35 -5.24
CA GLY A 37 -1.10 -21.22 -6.21
C GLY A 37 -1.11 -19.87 -6.92
N GLU A 38 -0.91 -18.80 -6.15
CA GLU A 38 -0.92 -17.43 -6.66
C GLU A 38 0.19 -16.60 -6.01
N VAL A 39 0.72 -15.64 -6.76
CA VAL A 39 1.64 -14.60 -6.27
C VAL A 39 1.03 -13.25 -6.63
N ASN A 40 0.68 -12.46 -5.61
CA ASN A 40 0.00 -11.16 -5.75
C ASN A 40 -1.30 -11.24 -6.57
N GLY A 41 -2.06 -12.32 -6.42
CA GLY A 41 -3.33 -12.55 -7.13
C GLY A 41 -3.20 -13.05 -8.57
N GLU A 42 -1.98 -13.36 -9.03
CA GLU A 42 -1.73 -13.88 -10.36
C GLU A 42 -1.02 -15.25 -10.33
N ALA A 43 -1.01 -15.93 -11.48
CA ALA A 43 -0.30 -17.20 -11.64
C ALA A 43 1.21 -17.01 -11.37
N PRO A 44 1.88 -17.98 -10.69
CA PRO A 44 3.28 -17.84 -10.28
C PRO A 44 4.26 -17.63 -11.43
N GLU A 45 3.91 -18.10 -12.65
CA GLU A 45 4.72 -17.93 -13.86
C GLU A 45 4.84 -16.46 -14.30
N LYS A 46 3.81 -15.64 -14.03
CA LYS A 46 3.86 -14.21 -14.30
C LYS A 46 4.84 -13.50 -13.36
N ALA A 47 4.83 -13.87 -12.07
CA ALA A 47 5.78 -13.33 -11.10
C ALA A 47 7.24 -13.60 -11.51
N TYR A 48 7.52 -14.77 -12.05
CA TYR A 48 8.85 -15.13 -12.53
C TYR A 48 9.36 -14.23 -13.68
N ARG A 49 8.46 -13.75 -14.54
CA ARG A 49 8.79 -12.93 -15.72
C ARG A 49 8.82 -11.42 -15.46
N ARG A 50 8.44 -10.96 -14.26
CA ARG A 50 8.42 -9.54 -13.93
C ARG A 50 9.83 -8.94 -13.94
N LYS A 51 9.94 -7.69 -14.36
CA LYS A 51 11.16 -6.88 -14.19
C LYS A 51 11.24 -6.41 -12.75
N LYS A 52 12.44 -6.33 -12.19
CA LYS A 52 12.63 -5.75 -10.87
C LYS A 52 12.31 -4.26 -10.88
N PHE A 53 11.84 -3.74 -9.76
CA PHE A 53 11.49 -2.32 -9.61
C PHE A 53 12.66 -1.39 -9.98
N ASP A 54 13.88 -1.74 -9.55
CA ASP A 54 15.09 -0.96 -9.80
C ASP A 54 15.52 -0.94 -11.30
N ASP A 55 15.01 -1.88 -12.09
CA ASP A 55 15.24 -1.96 -13.54
C ASP A 55 14.18 -1.20 -14.36
N LEU A 56 13.17 -0.62 -13.69
CA LEU A 56 12.11 0.16 -14.34
C LEU A 56 12.59 1.58 -14.62
N THR A 57 12.23 2.11 -15.79
CA THR A 57 12.55 3.50 -16.15
C THR A 57 11.57 4.46 -15.48
N PRO A 58 12.05 5.41 -14.64
CA PRO A 58 11.18 6.44 -14.09
C PRO A 58 10.69 7.39 -15.19
N ILE A 59 9.40 7.71 -15.15
CA ILE A 59 8.76 8.65 -16.08
C ILE A 59 8.15 9.82 -15.33
N TYR A 60 7.94 10.93 -16.02
CA TYR A 60 7.19 12.06 -15.46
C TYR A 60 5.71 11.71 -15.29
N PRO A 61 5.00 12.26 -14.28
CA PRO A 61 3.60 12.00 -14.01
C PRO A 61 2.69 12.71 -15.02
N THR A 62 2.59 12.17 -16.24
CA THR A 62 1.77 12.73 -17.32
C THR A 62 0.31 12.32 -17.25
N GLU A 63 0.01 11.18 -16.62
CA GLU A 63 -1.36 10.69 -16.46
C GLU A 63 -1.94 11.15 -15.13
N ARG A 64 -3.02 11.95 -15.20
CA ARG A 64 -3.65 12.54 -14.01
C ARG A 64 -4.55 11.54 -13.30
N ILE A 65 -4.49 11.53 -11.95
CA ILE A 65 -5.46 10.86 -11.08
C ILE A 65 -6.56 11.87 -10.76
N LYS A 66 -7.77 11.65 -11.30
CA LYS A 66 -8.92 12.54 -11.07
C LYS A 66 -9.52 12.26 -9.69
N LEU A 67 -9.64 13.32 -8.86
CA LEU A 67 -10.19 13.23 -7.50
C LEU A 67 -11.64 13.73 -7.40
N GLU A 68 -12.10 14.56 -8.32
CA GLU A 68 -13.47 15.06 -8.32
C GLU A 68 -14.47 13.91 -8.47
N THR A 69 -15.41 13.78 -7.53
CA THR A 69 -16.43 12.71 -7.52
C THR A 69 -17.83 13.29 -7.63
N GLU A 70 -18.18 14.29 -6.81
CA GLU A 70 -19.51 14.87 -6.72
C GLU A 70 -19.45 16.40 -6.71
N PRO A 71 -20.49 17.10 -7.23
CA PRO A 71 -20.50 18.56 -7.29
C PRO A 71 -20.29 19.25 -5.94
N ASN A 72 -20.73 18.62 -4.84
CA ASN A 72 -20.64 19.17 -3.49
C ASN A 72 -19.33 18.80 -2.76
N GLU A 73 -18.46 18.00 -3.37
CA GLU A 73 -17.15 17.64 -2.79
C GLU A 73 -16.09 18.69 -3.17
N TYR A 74 -16.21 19.86 -2.55
CA TYR A 74 -15.36 21.02 -2.86
C TYR A 74 -13.88 20.78 -2.61
N ALA A 75 -13.50 20.00 -1.56
CA ALA A 75 -12.10 19.77 -1.22
C ALA A 75 -11.35 19.04 -2.35
N MET A 76 -11.92 17.97 -2.89
CA MET A 76 -11.31 17.22 -3.99
C MET A 76 -11.29 18.00 -5.29
N ARG A 77 -12.34 18.78 -5.57
CA ARG A 77 -12.37 19.69 -6.72
C ARG A 77 -11.30 20.78 -6.63
N MET A 78 -11.10 21.36 -5.44
CA MET A 78 -10.03 22.35 -5.22
C MET A 78 -8.65 21.76 -5.45
N ILE A 79 -8.38 20.54 -4.95
CA ILE A 79 -7.11 19.87 -5.18
C ILE A 79 -6.91 19.62 -6.67
N ASP A 80 -7.92 19.11 -7.35
CA ASP A 80 -7.88 18.86 -8.78
C ASP A 80 -7.60 20.12 -9.62
N LEU A 81 -8.04 21.28 -9.15
CA LEU A 81 -7.86 22.56 -9.86
C LEU A 81 -6.50 23.19 -9.56
N ILE A 82 -6.08 23.19 -8.27
CA ILE A 82 -4.93 23.99 -7.81
C ILE A 82 -3.65 23.14 -7.78
N SER A 83 -3.77 21.87 -7.40
CA SER A 83 -2.64 20.94 -7.20
C SER A 83 -2.98 19.55 -7.72
N PRO A 84 -3.20 19.39 -9.04
CA PRO A 84 -3.54 18.10 -9.62
C PRO A 84 -2.43 17.07 -9.37
N ILE A 85 -2.83 15.81 -9.18
CA ILE A 85 -1.91 14.71 -8.88
C ILE A 85 -1.90 13.73 -10.04
N GLY A 86 -0.71 13.30 -10.44
CA GLY A 86 -0.50 12.31 -11.49
C GLY A 86 0.08 11.00 -10.97
N LYS A 87 -0.04 9.93 -11.76
CA LYS A 87 0.57 8.63 -11.48
C LYS A 87 2.10 8.78 -11.41
N GLY A 88 2.71 8.29 -10.32
CA GLY A 88 4.14 8.45 -10.05
C GLY A 88 4.53 9.74 -9.33
N GLN A 89 3.57 10.65 -9.04
CA GLN A 89 3.83 11.88 -8.31
C GLN A 89 3.91 11.65 -6.79
N ARG A 90 4.77 12.44 -6.14
CA ARG A 90 4.81 12.55 -4.68
C ARG A 90 4.19 13.89 -4.27
N GLY A 91 3.20 13.84 -3.39
CA GLY A 91 2.53 15.00 -2.82
C GLY A 91 2.66 15.03 -1.30
N MET A 92 2.60 16.22 -0.70
CA MET A 92 2.61 16.40 0.74
C MET A 92 1.44 17.28 1.16
N ILE A 93 0.66 16.79 2.15
CA ILE A 93 -0.39 17.57 2.82
C ILE A 93 0.21 18.14 4.09
N VAL A 94 0.40 19.45 4.12
CA VAL A 94 0.91 20.19 5.29
C VAL A 94 -0.26 20.87 5.98
N ALA A 95 -0.50 20.52 7.24
CA ALA A 95 -1.63 21.06 7.99
C ALA A 95 -1.30 21.12 9.49
N PRO A 96 -1.76 22.17 10.21
CA PRO A 96 -1.71 22.19 11.66
C PRO A 96 -2.48 21.03 12.31
N PRO A 97 -2.26 20.72 13.59
CA PRO A 97 -3.09 19.73 14.30
C PRO A 97 -4.57 20.14 14.32
N LYS A 98 -5.46 19.13 14.28
CA LYS A 98 -6.93 19.29 14.46
C LYS A 98 -7.66 20.11 13.38
N VAL A 99 -7.10 20.26 12.19
CA VAL A 99 -7.77 20.97 11.07
C VAL A 99 -8.44 20.03 10.06
N GLY A 100 -8.57 18.74 10.39
CA GLY A 100 -9.26 17.76 9.53
C GLY A 100 -8.38 17.03 8.54
N LYS A 101 -7.05 16.93 8.76
CA LYS A 101 -6.11 16.18 7.89
C LYS A 101 -6.60 14.76 7.62
N THR A 102 -6.97 14.00 8.66
CA THR A 102 -7.46 12.62 8.54
C THR A 102 -8.75 12.55 7.72
N THR A 103 -9.66 13.52 7.89
CA THR A 103 -10.88 13.63 7.08
C THR A 103 -10.55 13.86 5.61
N LEU A 104 -9.56 14.71 5.32
CA LEU A 104 -9.10 14.97 3.96
C LEU A 104 -8.50 13.71 3.34
N ILE A 105 -7.68 12.96 4.07
CA ILE A 105 -7.08 11.69 3.62
C ILE A 105 -8.18 10.66 3.29
N LYS A 106 -9.23 10.54 4.12
CA LYS A 106 -10.37 9.66 3.83
C LYS A 106 -11.09 10.05 2.54
N LYS A 107 -11.35 11.33 2.34
CA LYS A 107 -11.96 11.84 1.10
C LYS A 107 -11.08 11.54 -0.10
N PHE A 108 -9.78 11.73 0.03
CA PHE A 108 -8.79 11.41 -0.99
C PHE A 108 -8.83 9.93 -1.35
N ALA A 109 -8.77 9.05 -0.35
CA ALA A 109 -8.84 7.59 -0.50
C ALA A 109 -10.12 7.18 -1.25
N ASN A 110 -11.29 7.67 -0.80
CA ASN A 110 -12.57 7.34 -1.41
C ASN A 110 -12.71 7.87 -2.84
N SER A 111 -12.14 9.04 -3.12
CA SER A 111 -12.14 9.60 -4.48
C SER A 111 -11.29 8.78 -5.44
N ILE A 112 -10.11 8.32 -5.01
CA ILE A 112 -9.26 7.44 -5.81
C ILE A 112 -9.99 6.14 -6.12
N THR A 113 -10.50 5.45 -5.12
CA THR A 113 -11.15 4.13 -5.31
C THR A 113 -12.45 4.23 -6.12
N LYS A 114 -13.15 5.37 -6.06
CA LYS A 114 -14.37 5.62 -6.84
C LYS A 114 -14.08 5.88 -8.32
N ASN A 115 -13.06 6.70 -8.60
CA ASN A 115 -12.75 7.15 -9.96
C ASN A 115 -11.74 6.25 -10.69
N ASN A 116 -10.91 5.53 -9.95
CA ASN A 116 -9.81 4.72 -10.50
C ASN A 116 -9.78 3.37 -9.76
N PRO A 117 -10.77 2.49 -9.99
CA PRO A 117 -10.90 1.21 -9.28
C PRO A 117 -9.75 0.23 -9.59
N GLU A 118 -8.96 0.49 -10.65
CA GLU A 118 -7.77 -0.27 -11.02
C GLU A 118 -6.56 0.03 -10.12
N ILE A 119 -6.56 1.17 -9.40
CA ILE A 119 -5.47 1.58 -8.53
C ILE A 119 -5.51 0.79 -7.22
N GLU A 120 -4.40 0.17 -6.90
CA GLU A 120 -4.19 -0.47 -5.58
C GLU A 120 -3.91 0.62 -4.54
N LEU A 121 -4.88 0.87 -3.67
CA LEU A 121 -4.77 1.89 -2.63
C LEU A 121 -4.30 1.27 -1.32
N ILE A 122 -3.18 1.77 -0.81
CA ILE A 122 -2.63 1.41 0.50
C ILE A 122 -2.65 2.65 1.40
N VAL A 123 -3.28 2.56 2.57
CA VAL A 123 -3.22 3.59 3.59
C VAL A 123 -2.35 3.10 4.73
N LEU A 124 -1.26 3.80 4.98
CA LEU A 124 -0.29 3.52 6.02
C LEU A 124 -0.45 4.50 7.18
N LEU A 125 -0.83 3.96 8.35
CA LEU A 125 -1.01 4.73 9.59
C LEU A 125 0.15 4.41 10.53
N ILE A 126 0.92 5.42 10.92
CA ILE A 126 2.07 5.28 11.82
C ILE A 126 1.82 6.05 13.11
N ASP A 127 2.00 5.35 14.24
CA ASP A 127 1.84 5.93 15.59
C ASP A 127 0.44 6.51 15.80
N GLU A 128 -0.59 5.85 15.21
CA GLU A 128 -1.99 6.26 15.34
C GLU A 128 -2.71 5.48 16.43
N ARG A 129 -3.84 6.01 16.90
CA ARG A 129 -4.66 5.38 17.94
C ARG A 129 -5.51 4.25 17.35
N PRO A 130 -5.75 3.15 18.08
CA PRO A 130 -6.55 2.01 17.59
C PRO A 130 -7.96 2.39 17.12
N GLU A 131 -8.60 3.39 17.77
CA GLU A 131 -9.91 3.90 17.36
C GLU A 131 -9.85 4.61 16.00
N GLU A 132 -8.77 5.37 15.70
CA GLU A 132 -8.58 6.05 14.41
C GLU A 132 -8.29 5.03 13.30
N VAL A 133 -7.54 3.98 13.61
CA VAL A 133 -7.29 2.85 12.70
C VAL A 133 -8.60 2.14 12.34
N THR A 134 -9.43 1.86 13.35
CA THR A 134 -10.72 1.19 13.15
C THR A 134 -11.67 2.04 12.30
N ASP A 135 -11.71 3.34 12.55
CA ASP A 135 -12.52 4.29 11.81
C ASP A 135 -12.04 4.40 10.34
N MET A 136 -10.73 4.44 10.11
CA MET A 136 -10.16 4.42 8.76
C MET A 136 -10.55 3.15 7.99
N LYS A 137 -10.38 1.97 8.61
CA LYS A 137 -10.75 0.68 8.00
C LYS A 137 -12.23 0.57 7.60
N ARG A 138 -13.11 1.22 8.37
CA ARG A 138 -14.55 1.25 8.07
C ARG A 138 -14.94 2.28 7.02
N SER A 139 -14.14 3.32 6.88
CA SER A 139 -14.45 4.50 6.06
C SER A 139 -13.93 4.43 4.64
N ILE A 140 -12.96 3.56 4.34
CA ILE A 140 -12.31 3.48 3.03
C ILE A 140 -12.35 2.06 2.47
N ASN A 141 -12.33 1.98 1.14
CA ASN A 141 -12.17 0.74 0.40
C ASN A 141 -10.73 0.64 -0.12
N GLY A 142 -9.84 0.04 0.67
CA GLY A 142 -8.41 -0.11 0.37
C GLY A 142 -7.70 -0.85 1.49
N ASP A 143 -6.43 -1.18 1.28
CA ASP A 143 -5.61 -1.85 2.27
C ASP A 143 -5.16 -0.86 3.35
N VAL A 144 -5.63 -1.03 4.60
CA VAL A 144 -5.17 -0.24 5.75
C VAL A 144 -4.14 -1.00 6.55
N ILE A 145 -2.90 -0.57 6.44
CA ILE A 145 -1.76 -1.10 7.18
C ILE A 145 -1.41 -0.08 8.26
N TYR A 146 -1.09 -0.54 9.46
CA TYR A 146 -0.89 0.35 10.58
C TYR A 146 0.13 -0.18 11.59
N SER A 147 0.69 0.75 12.36
CA SER A 147 1.42 0.51 13.58
C SER A 147 0.95 1.51 14.62
N THR A 148 0.42 1.02 15.75
CA THR A 148 -0.22 1.83 16.78
C THR A 148 0.82 2.47 17.72
N PHE A 149 0.41 3.49 18.47
CA PHE A 149 1.29 4.30 19.32
C PHE A 149 1.97 3.51 20.47
N ASP A 150 1.45 2.35 20.81
CA ASP A 150 1.99 1.44 21.85
C ASP A 150 3.10 0.52 21.30
N GLU A 151 3.34 0.53 20.00
CA GLU A 151 4.40 -0.25 19.37
C GLU A 151 5.75 0.45 19.47
N LEU A 152 6.83 -0.35 19.39
CA LEU A 152 8.20 0.19 19.39
C LEU A 152 8.51 0.94 18.09
N PRO A 153 9.37 2.00 18.12
CA PRO A 153 9.75 2.76 16.94
C PRO A 153 10.29 1.90 15.78
N GLU A 154 11.04 0.84 16.10
CA GLU A 154 11.57 -0.10 15.12
C GLU A 154 10.46 -0.87 14.37
N HIS A 155 9.32 -1.07 15.03
CA HIS A 155 8.15 -1.69 14.39
C HIS A 155 7.52 -0.74 13.37
N HIS A 156 7.44 0.55 13.67
CA HIS A 156 6.96 1.56 12.70
C HIS A 156 7.79 1.56 11.42
N VAL A 157 9.12 1.50 11.56
CA VAL A 157 10.04 1.45 10.40
C VAL A 157 9.82 0.17 9.60
N LYS A 158 9.76 -1.00 10.26
CA LYS A 158 9.53 -2.30 9.58
C LYS A 158 8.21 -2.33 8.82
N VAL A 159 7.15 -1.78 9.40
CA VAL A 159 5.84 -1.71 8.73
C VAL A 159 5.92 -0.81 7.51
N ALA A 160 6.58 0.35 7.61
CA ALA A 160 6.77 1.25 6.48
C ALA A 160 7.61 0.62 5.37
N GLU A 161 8.72 -0.05 5.69
CA GLU A 161 9.54 -0.80 4.74
C GLU A 161 8.74 -1.90 4.04
N MET A 162 7.93 -2.66 4.81
CA MET A 162 7.09 -3.72 4.23
C MET A 162 6.06 -3.16 3.24
N VAL A 163 5.46 -2.00 3.52
CA VAL A 163 4.52 -1.33 2.60
C VAL A 163 5.24 -0.91 1.32
N ILE A 164 6.46 -0.36 1.42
CA ILE A 164 7.26 0.01 0.25
C ILE A 164 7.58 -1.23 -0.59
N GLU A 165 8.08 -2.29 0.04
CA GLU A 165 8.39 -3.54 -0.69
C GLU A 165 7.14 -4.16 -1.31
N ARG A 166 6.00 -4.15 -0.60
CA ARG A 166 4.71 -4.58 -1.16
C ARG A 166 4.33 -3.78 -2.40
N SER A 167 4.47 -2.47 -2.33
CA SER A 167 4.14 -1.56 -3.45
C SER A 167 5.06 -1.78 -4.65
N LYS A 168 6.35 -1.99 -4.44
CA LYS A 168 7.29 -2.36 -5.50
C LYS A 168 6.85 -3.64 -6.23
N ARG A 169 6.44 -4.68 -5.47
CA ARG A 169 5.96 -5.94 -6.06
C ARG A 169 4.71 -5.77 -6.93
N LEU A 170 3.79 -4.89 -6.52
CA LEU A 170 2.61 -4.57 -7.31
C LEU A 170 2.96 -3.79 -8.60
N VAL A 171 3.85 -2.82 -8.50
CA VAL A 171 4.33 -2.05 -9.67
C VAL A 171 5.08 -2.93 -10.67
N GLU A 172 5.89 -3.90 -10.20
CA GLU A 172 6.56 -4.89 -11.05
C GLU A 172 5.59 -5.74 -11.86
N GLN A 173 4.34 -5.88 -11.39
CA GLN A 173 3.25 -6.56 -12.11
C GLN A 173 2.45 -5.63 -13.00
N GLY A 174 2.87 -4.36 -13.13
CA GLY A 174 2.18 -3.37 -13.96
C GLY A 174 0.93 -2.76 -13.31
N LYS A 175 0.79 -2.85 -11.99
CA LYS A 175 -0.31 -2.21 -11.26
C LYS A 175 0.05 -0.79 -10.86
N ASP A 176 -0.92 0.10 -10.92
CA ASP A 176 -0.81 1.44 -10.36
C ASP A 176 -1.06 1.38 -8.86
N VAL A 177 -0.17 1.98 -8.07
CA VAL A 177 -0.24 1.95 -6.60
C VAL A 177 -0.23 3.38 -6.06
N VAL A 178 -1.15 3.66 -5.13
CA VAL A 178 -1.15 4.89 -4.34
C VAL A 178 -0.97 4.55 -2.87
N ILE A 179 0.02 5.18 -2.23
CA ILE A 179 0.24 5.08 -0.79
C ILE A 179 -0.14 6.41 -0.14
N LEU A 180 -1.09 6.37 0.79
CA LEU A 180 -1.43 7.50 1.66
C LEU A 180 -0.82 7.27 3.04
N LEU A 181 0.17 8.10 3.40
CA LEU A 181 0.87 7.99 4.69
C LEU A 181 0.36 9.04 5.70
N ASP A 182 -0.17 8.57 6.82
CA ASP A 182 -0.51 9.40 7.99
C ASP A 182 0.24 8.90 9.22
N SER A 183 1.34 9.50 9.66
CA SER A 183 1.96 10.68 9.10
C SER A 183 3.49 10.53 9.04
N ILE A 184 4.09 11.16 8.06
CA ILE A 184 5.56 11.21 7.92
C ILE A 184 6.23 11.89 9.12
N THR A 185 5.55 12.84 9.76
CA THR A 185 6.05 13.53 10.96
C THR A 185 6.29 12.57 12.12
N ARG A 186 5.42 11.58 12.28
CA ARG A 186 5.54 10.57 13.34
C ARG A 186 6.59 9.52 12.98
N LEU A 187 6.64 9.11 11.70
CA LEU A 187 7.66 8.17 11.23
C LEU A 187 9.09 8.75 11.37
N ALA A 188 9.26 10.06 11.17
CA ALA A 188 10.58 10.72 11.25
C ALA A 188 11.07 10.95 12.69
N ARG A 189 10.27 10.77 13.71
CA ARG A 189 10.65 10.88 15.11
C ARG A 189 11.36 9.65 15.63
#